data_4be68c05b73ef425e55113b50f9330ef
#
_entry.id   4be68c05b73ef425e55113b50f9330ef
#
_cell.length_a   1.000
_cell.length_b   1.000
_cell.length_c   1.000
_cell.angle_alpha   90.00
_cell.angle_beta   90.00
_cell.angle_gamma   90.00
#
_symmetry.space_group_name_H-M   'P 1'
#
loop_
_entity.id
_entity.type
_entity.pdbx_description
1 polymer ?
#
loop_
_entity_poly.entity_id
_entity_poly.type
_entity_poly.pdbx_seq_one_letter_code
_entity_poly.pdbx_strand_id
1 'polypeptide(L)'
;RVLDAAVEKCYGGRKKIAWQEVYAGEKAKEKTGEWLPQATLDAITENVVAIKGPLTTPVGHGFRSINVELRKTFDLYANVRPAVTLMPGGRYEDIDLVLIRENTEGLYVGVEHYIGMEGDPKAAAESVMIITRFGAERIVRYAFDYAVANGRKKVTFAHKANILKYTQGLFLEVGHQVAEEYEGRVEFEDMIIDACAMNMVLNPHQFDVLVMENMFGDILSDLM
;
A
#
# COMPACT_ATOMS: atom_id res chain seq x y z
N ARG A 1 6.06 23.62 6.70
CA ARG A 1 6.42 24.76 5.81
C ARG A 1 5.64 24.72 4.48
N VAL A 2 5.78 23.65 3.65
CA VAL A 2 5.10 23.60 2.34
C VAL A 2 3.58 23.66 2.51
N LEU A 3 3.02 22.82 3.39
CA LEU A 3 1.59 22.81 3.67
C LEU A 3 1.08 24.12 4.29
N ASP A 4 1.85 24.73 5.19
CA ASP A 4 1.48 26.02 5.78
C ASP A 4 1.45 27.12 4.73
N ALA A 5 2.45 27.14 3.82
CA ALA A 5 2.48 28.07 2.70
C ALA A 5 1.32 27.85 1.72
N ALA A 6 0.98 26.61 1.44
CA ALA A 6 -0.17 26.27 0.60
C ALA A 6 -1.49 26.70 1.24
N VAL A 7 -1.66 26.44 2.54
CA VAL A 7 -2.85 26.89 3.29
C VAL A 7 -2.96 28.41 3.32
N GLU A 8 -1.87 29.12 3.56
CA GLU A 8 -1.85 30.58 3.53
C GLU A 8 -2.23 31.10 2.15
N LYS A 9 -1.62 30.57 1.08
CA LYS A 9 -1.90 30.96 -0.30
C LYS A 9 -3.36 30.69 -0.71
N CYS A 10 -3.90 29.53 -0.34
CA CYS A 10 -5.25 29.12 -0.76
C CYS A 10 -6.37 29.74 0.09
N TYR A 11 -6.11 30.03 1.35
CA TYR A 11 -7.14 30.46 2.30
C TYR A 11 -6.93 31.85 2.88
N GLY A 12 -5.80 32.54 2.57
CA GLY A 12 -5.53 33.93 3.00
C GLY A 12 -5.66 34.12 4.50
N GLY A 13 -5.07 33.25 5.30
CA GLY A 13 -5.09 33.28 6.76
C GLY A 13 -6.40 32.82 7.43
N ARG A 14 -7.45 32.47 6.65
CA ARG A 14 -8.74 32.04 7.22
C ARG A 14 -8.70 30.63 7.82
N LYS A 15 -7.71 29.82 7.43
CA LYS A 15 -7.48 28.47 7.96
C LYS A 15 -6.02 28.33 8.39
N LYS A 16 -5.80 27.51 9.39
CA LYS A 16 -4.47 27.13 9.88
C LYS A 16 -4.44 25.63 10.18
N ILE A 17 -3.26 25.00 10.06
CA ILE A 17 -3.02 23.66 10.56
C ILE A 17 -2.38 23.79 11.93
N ALA A 18 -3.01 23.21 12.96
CA ALA A 18 -2.41 23.04 14.27
C ALA A 18 -1.54 21.77 14.25
N TRP A 19 -0.23 21.94 14.30
CA TRP A 19 0.72 20.83 14.26
C TRP A 19 1.00 20.30 15.65
N GLN A 20 0.86 18.98 15.84
CA GLN A 20 1.35 18.25 16.99
C GLN A 20 2.50 17.32 16.55
N GLU A 21 3.73 17.66 16.93
CA GLU A 21 4.90 16.85 16.59
C GLU A 21 5.04 15.70 17.60
N VAL A 22 5.10 14.47 17.08
CA VAL A 22 5.38 13.25 17.84
C VAL A 22 6.49 12.46 17.17
N TYR A 23 7.06 11.49 17.88
CA TYR A 23 8.26 10.78 17.42
C TYR A 23 8.01 9.31 17.20
N ALA A 24 8.64 8.76 16.15
CA ALA A 24 8.73 7.33 15.87
C ALA A 24 10.12 7.00 15.31
N GLY A 25 10.55 5.75 15.40
CA GLY A 25 11.84 5.30 14.90
C GLY A 25 13.01 5.70 15.79
N GLU A 26 14.18 5.90 15.19
CA GLU A 26 15.43 6.22 15.90
C GLU A 26 15.30 7.46 16.80
N LYS A 27 14.69 8.51 16.27
CA LYS A 27 14.46 9.75 17.02
C LYS A 27 13.58 9.54 18.27
N ALA A 28 12.60 8.65 18.19
CA ALA A 28 11.81 8.27 19.36
C ALA A 28 12.64 7.48 20.35
N LYS A 29 13.40 6.49 19.86
CA LYS A 29 14.29 5.65 20.70
C LYS A 29 15.30 6.47 21.48
N GLU A 30 15.92 7.47 20.85
CA GLU A 30 16.86 8.39 21.49
C GLU A 30 16.21 9.24 22.59
N LYS A 31 14.98 9.71 22.36
CA LYS A 31 14.29 10.63 23.26
C LYS A 31 13.52 9.95 24.39
N THR A 32 12.93 8.80 24.12
CA THR A 32 11.97 8.13 25.03
C THR A 32 12.40 6.74 25.46
N GLY A 33 13.40 6.15 24.79
CA GLY A 33 13.78 4.75 24.99
C GLY A 33 12.91 3.75 24.21
N GLU A 34 11.86 4.18 23.53
CA GLU A 34 10.93 3.33 22.77
C GLU A 34 10.97 3.66 21.27
N TRP A 35 10.82 2.65 20.42
CA TRP A 35 10.79 2.85 18.97
C TRP A 35 9.47 3.47 18.48
N LEU A 36 8.36 3.16 19.15
CA LEU A 36 7.04 3.68 18.89
C LEU A 36 6.32 3.94 20.22
N PRO A 37 6.48 5.13 20.82
CA PRO A 37 5.86 5.47 22.11
C PRO A 37 4.34 5.46 22.03
N GLN A 38 3.68 5.04 23.12
CA GLN A 38 2.22 5.08 23.23
C GLN A 38 1.66 6.49 22.98
N ALA A 39 2.33 7.53 23.47
CA ALA A 39 1.94 8.92 23.23
C ALA A 39 1.86 9.30 21.75
N THR A 40 2.63 8.63 20.87
CA THR A 40 2.53 8.82 19.41
C THR A 40 1.26 8.19 18.88
N LEU A 41 0.89 7.00 19.33
CA LEU A 41 -0.34 6.32 18.94
C LEU A 41 -1.57 7.10 19.43
N ASP A 42 -1.54 7.57 20.66
CA ASP A 42 -2.62 8.38 21.26
C ASP A 42 -2.84 9.68 20.46
N ALA A 43 -1.75 10.38 20.11
CA ALA A 43 -1.82 11.60 19.31
C ALA A 43 -2.39 11.37 17.90
N ILE A 44 -2.04 10.25 17.24
CA ILE A 44 -2.60 9.87 15.94
C ILE A 44 -4.10 9.58 16.08
N THR A 45 -4.50 8.87 17.13
CA THR A 45 -5.91 8.56 17.42
C THR A 45 -6.72 9.82 17.66
N GLU A 46 -6.21 10.75 18.46
CA GLU A 46 -6.86 12.01 18.79
C GLU A 46 -7.04 12.93 17.56
N ASN A 47 -6.00 13.03 16.74
CA ASN A 47 -6.01 13.93 15.58
C ASN A 47 -6.57 13.28 14.30
N VAL A 48 -6.75 11.96 14.25
CA VAL A 48 -7.27 11.17 13.12
C VAL A 48 -6.37 11.20 11.87
N VAL A 49 -5.73 12.34 11.58
CA VAL A 49 -4.84 12.53 10.42
C VAL A 49 -3.41 12.74 10.90
N ALA A 50 -2.49 11.96 10.32
CA ALA A 50 -1.06 12.08 10.61
C ALA A 50 -0.24 12.13 9.32
N ILE A 51 0.86 12.89 9.35
CA ILE A 51 1.88 12.91 8.30
C ILE A 51 3.16 12.33 8.88
N LYS A 52 3.72 11.37 8.19
CA LYS A 52 4.93 10.67 8.59
C LYS A 52 6.04 10.87 7.55
N GLY A 53 7.24 11.14 8.05
CA GLY A 53 8.46 11.06 7.23
C GLY A 53 8.90 9.59 7.00
N PRO A 54 9.96 9.34 6.21
CA PRO A 54 10.53 8.02 6.05
C PRO A 54 11.04 7.49 7.39
N LEU A 55 10.82 6.19 7.64
CA LEU A 55 11.35 5.46 8.77
C LEU A 55 12.20 4.31 8.25
N THR A 56 13.46 4.25 8.66
CA THR A 56 14.38 3.17 8.30
C THR A 56 13.99 1.88 9.02
N THR A 57 13.90 0.78 8.27
CA THR A 57 13.77 -0.57 8.82
C THR A 57 15.10 -1.29 8.60
N PRO A 58 15.76 -1.83 9.66
CA PRO A 58 17.01 -2.57 9.51
C PRO A 58 16.86 -3.79 8.62
N VAL A 59 17.88 -4.07 7.80
CA VAL A 59 17.91 -5.25 6.91
C VAL A 59 18.49 -6.44 7.66
N GLY A 60 17.83 -7.58 7.59
CA GLY A 60 18.33 -8.88 8.09
C GLY A 60 18.27 -9.09 9.61
N HIS A 61 18.45 -8.06 10.41
CA HIS A 61 18.44 -8.12 11.88
C HIS A 61 17.84 -6.84 12.47
N GLY A 62 17.26 -6.94 13.68
CA GLY A 62 16.77 -5.79 14.42
C GLY A 62 15.27 -5.86 14.74
N PHE A 63 14.61 -4.71 14.84
CA PHE A 63 13.19 -4.60 15.17
C PHE A 63 12.30 -4.72 13.91
N ARG A 64 11.07 -5.17 14.11
CA ARG A 64 10.06 -5.20 13.04
C ARG A 64 9.75 -3.79 12.55
N SER A 65 9.36 -3.68 11.28
CA SER A 65 9.03 -2.39 10.67
C SER A 65 7.95 -1.63 11.45
N ILE A 66 8.30 -0.45 11.95
CA ILE A 66 7.36 0.46 12.60
C ILE A 66 6.24 0.87 11.64
N ASN A 67 6.54 0.95 10.34
CA ASN A 67 5.50 1.21 9.33
C ASN A 67 4.43 0.11 9.33
N VAL A 68 4.84 -1.16 9.41
CA VAL A 68 3.91 -2.30 9.50
C VAL A 68 3.11 -2.27 10.80
N GLU A 69 3.76 -1.90 11.92
CA GLU A 69 3.09 -1.77 13.21
C GLU A 69 2.00 -0.69 13.18
N LEU A 70 2.31 0.50 12.67
CA LEU A 70 1.32 1.58 12.49
C LEU A 70 0.15 1.17 11.61
N ARG A 71 0.42 0.49 10.49
CA ARG A 71 -0.62 -0.02 9.58
C ARG A 71 -1.58 -0.98 10.28
N LYS A 72 -1.05 -1.90 11.09
CA LYS A 72 -1.85 -2.87 11.85
C LYS A 72 -2.62 -2.22 12.99
N THR A 73 -1.98 -1.33 13.74
CA THR A 73 -2.58 -0.66 14.90
C THR A 73 -3.81 0.16 14.51
N PHE A 74 -3.74 0.85 13.36
CA PHE A 74 -4.82 1.71 12.88
C PHE A 74 -5.65 1.08 11.75
N ASP A 75 -5.46 -0.21 11.46
CA ASP A 75 -6.11 -0.93 10.36
C ASP A 75 -6.06 -0.15 9.02
N LEU A 76 -4.91 0.37 8.68
CA LEU A 76 -4.68 1.12 7.44
C LEU A 76 -4.57 0.16 6.26
N TYR A 77 -5.67 -0.49 5.89
CA TYR A 77 -5.69 -1.58 4.93
C TYR A 77 -5.52 -1.13 3.47
N ALA A 78 -5.92 0.07 3.13
CA ALA A 78 -5.82 0.60 1.78
C ALA A 78 -4.71 1.66 1.68
N ASN A 79 -3.70 1.39 0.87
CA ASN A 79 -2.64 2.33 0.53
C ASN A 79 -2.90 2.86 -0.88
N VAL A 80 -3.32 4.12 -0.96
CA VAL A 80 -3.68 4.79 -2.21
C VAL A 80 -2.47 5.55 -2.74
N ARG A 81 -1.98 5.17 -3.91
CA ARG A 81 -0.79 5.76 -4.55
C ARG A 81 -1.14 6.32 -5.92
N PRO A 82 -1.47 7.62 -6.03
CA PRO A 82 -1.67 8.27 -7.31
C PRO A 82 -0.32 8.59 -7.97
N ALA A 83 -0.26 8.41 -9.30
CA ALA A 83 0.85 8.84 -10.14
C ALA A 83 0.31 9.67 -11.29
N VAL A 84 0.79 10.91 -11.38
CA VAL A 84 0.41 11.85 -12.43
C VAL A 84 1.66 12.50 -13.02
N THR A 85 1.63 12.79 -14.32
CA THR A 85 2.71 13.57 -14.96
C THR A 85 2.73 14.98 -14.37
N LEU A 86 3.79 15.33 -13.66
CA LEU A 86 3.96 16.65 -13.03
C LEU A 86 4.74 17.62 -13.89
N MET A 87 5.62 17.13 -14.78
CA MET A 87 6.50 17.92 -15.60
C MET A 87 6.58 17.36 -17.02
N PRO A 88 6.62 18.21 -18.06
CA PRO A 88 6.83 17.73 -19.42
C PRO A 88 8.26 17.21 -19.63
N GLY A 89 8.45 16.39 -20.65
CA GLY A 89 9.75 15.86 -21.05
C GLY A 89 10.14 14.52 -20.42
N GLY A 90 9.23 13.87 -19.74
CA GLY A 90 9.36 12.47 -19.33
C GLY A 90 9.20 11.52 -20.51
N ARG A 91 9.41 10.21 -20.28
CA ARG A 91 9.18 9.18 -21.31
C ARG A 91 7.71 9.14 -21.75
N TYR A 92 6.80 9.39 -20.82
CA TYR A 92 5.36 9.45 -21.05
C TYR A 92 4.81 10.76 -20.52
N GLU A 93 3.92 11.36 -21.27
CA GLU A 93 3.13 12.52 -20.86
C GLU A 93 1.68 12.08 -20.58
N ASP A 94 0.93 12.91 -19.88
CA ASP A 94 -0.49 12.68 -19.57
C ASP A 94 -0.76 11.37 -18.79
N ILE A 95 0.16 10.94 -17.95
CA ILE A 95 -0.05 9.85 -17.02
C ILE A 95 -0.98 10.34 -15.90
N ASP A 96 -2.04 9.58 -15.65
CA ASP A 96 -2.94 9.77 -14.52
C ASP A 96 -3.52 8.40 -14.12
N LEU A 97 -2.83 7.70 -13.25
CA LEU A 97 -3.23 6.40 -12.75
C LEU A 97 -3.13 6.33 -11.22
N VAL A 98 -3.85 5.41 -10.62
CA VAL A 98 -3.86 5.21 -9.17
C VAL A 98 -3.67 3.73 -8.86
N LEU A 99 -2.69 3.42 -8.01
CA LEU A 99 -2.50 2.07 -7.49
C LEU A 99 -3.07 1.98 -6.08
N ILE A 100 -3.97 1.04 -5.87
CA ILE A 100 -4.57 0.68 -4.58
C ILE A 100 -3.88 -0.60 -4.10
N ARG A 101 -3.02 -0.46 -3.09
CA ARG A 101 -2.26 -1.56 -2.49
C ARG A 101 -2.98 -2.06 -1.24
N GLU A 102 -3.23 -3.36 -1.14
CA GLU A 102 -3.52 -3.98 0.14
C GLU A 102 -2.31 -3.77 1.08
N ASN A 103 -2.54 -3.51 2.36
CA ASN A 103 -1.48 -2.96 3.20
C ASN A 103 -1.29 -3.66 4.55
N THR A 104 -2.03 -4.73 4.83
CA THR A 104 -2.07 -5.41 6.14
C THR A 104 -1.78 -6.91 6.10
N GLU A 105 -1.87 -7.55 4.94
CA GLU A 105 -1.72 -8.99 4.73
C GLU A 105 -0.49 -9.34 3.87
N GLY A 106 -0.51 -10.51 3.24
CA GLY A 106 0.53 -11.01 2.37
C GLY A 106 1.75 -11.54 3.14
N LEU A 107 2.93 -11.37 2.59
CA LEU A 107 4.20 -11.71 3.25
C LEU A 107 4.54 -10.76 4.42
N TYR A 108 3.95 -9.56 4.44
CA TYR A 108 4.15 -8.56 5.49
C TYR A 108 3.51 -8.92 6.84
N VAL A 109 2.76 -10.03 6.92
CA VAL A 109 2.31 -10.57 8.21
C VAL A 109 3.49 -11.00 9.08
N GLY A 110 4.65 -11.31 8.48
CA GLY A 110 5.90 -11.62 9.17
C GLY A 110 5.91 -13.02 9.80
N VAL A 111 5.21 -13.98 9.19
CA VAL A 111 5.28 -15.39 9.56
C VAL A 111 6.41 -16.03 8.77
N GLU A 112 7.56 -16.15 9.39
CA GLU A 112 8.76 -16.73 8.76
C GLU A 112 9.66 -17.39 9.81
N HIS A 113 10.37 -18.43 9.41
CA HIS A 113 11.32 -19.12 10.26
C HIS A 113 12.37 -19.91 9.47
N TYR A 114 13.43 -20.31 10.16
CA TYR A 114 14.41 -21.23 9.62
C TYR A 114 13.98 -22.68 9.82
N ILE A 115 14.31 -23.52 8.86
CA ILE A 115 14.20 -24.97 8.94
C ILE A 115 15.62 -25.50 9.16
N GLY A 116 15.85 -26.11 10.32
CA GLY A 116 17.13 -26.70 10.67
C GLY A 116 17.29 -28.13 10.13
N MET A 117 18.53 -28.50 9.83
CA MET A 117 18.96 -29.88 9.55
C MET A 117 20.13 -30.24 10.46
N GLU A 118 20.48 -31.53 10.55
CA GLU A 118 21.62 -31.97 11.36
C GLU A 118 22.90 -31.23 10.97
N GLY A 119 23.51 -30.54 11.93
CA GLY A 119 24.72 -29.73 11.72
C GLY A 119 24.50 -28.33 11.15
N ASP A 120 23.29 -27.99 10.67
CA ASP A 120 22.98 -26.66 10.18
C ASP A 120 21.57 -26.18 10.64
N PRO A 121 21.48 -25.33 11.67
CA PRO A 121 20.20 -24.82 12.15
C PRO A 121 19.50 -23.85 11.20
N LYS A 122 20.16 -23.43 10.12
CA LYS A 122 19.64 -22.52 9.09
C LYS A 122 19.69 -23.10 7.68
N ALA A 123 19.52 -24.39 7.55
CA ALA A 123 19.63 -25.11 6.27
C ALA A 123 18.62 -24.63 5.23
N ALA A 124 17.45 -24.16 5.66
CA ALA A 124 16.46 -23.53 4.81
C ALA A 124 15.70 -22.45 5.58
N ALA A 125 14.95 -21.62 4.86
CA ALA A 125 14.04 -20.64 5.45
C ALA A 125 12.71 -20.65 4.68
N GLU A 126 11.61 -20.41 5.38
CA GLU A 126 10.31 -20.25 4.75
C GLU A 126 9.60 -18.99 5.27
N SER A 127 8.80 -18.39 4.38
CA SER A 127 7.91 -17.29 4.68
C SER A 127 6.50 -17.63 4.21
N VAL A 128 5.51 -17.37 5.05
CA VAL A 128 4.11 -17.72 4.78
C VAL A 128 3.36 -16.50 4.31
N MET A 129 2.85 -16.55 3.08
CA MET A 129 1.91 -15.56 2.56
C MET A 129 0.51 -15.87 3.08
N ILE A 130 -0.14 -14.90 3.70
CA ILE A 130 -1.53 -15.02 4.19
C ILE A 130 -2.40 -14.04 3.43
N ILE A 131 -3.41 -14.56 2.74
CA ILE A 131 -4.47 -13.80 2.07
C ILE A 131 -5.78 -14.28 2.65
N THR A 132 -6.57 -13.38 3.22
CA THR A 132 -7.91 -13.70 3.71
C THR A 132 -8.97 -13.20 2.74
N ARG A 133 -10.12 -13.88 2.71
CA ARG A 133 -11.28 -13.42 1.93
C ARG A 133 -11.71 -12.02 2.36
N PHE A 134 -11.73 -11.75 3.66
CA PHE A 134 -12.05 -10.44 4.21
C PHE A 134 -11.10 -9.34 3.73
N GLY A 135 -9.77 -9.56 3.82
CA GLY A 135 -8.77 -8.59 3.36
C GLY A 135 -8.85 -8.36 1.85
N ALA A 136 -9.01 -9.43 1.06
CA ALA A 136 -9.17 -9.34 -0.38
C ALA A 136 -10.45 -8.56 -0.76
N GLU A 137 -11.59 -8.88 -0.15
CA GLU A 137 -12.86 -8.22 -0.44
C GLU A 137 -12.81 -6.72 -0.16
N ARG A 138 -12.32 -6.33 1.03
CA ARG A 138 -12.30 -4.92 1.42
C ARG A 138 -11.39 -4.07 0.54
N ILE A 139 -10.23 -4.58 0.11
CA ILE A 139 -9.33 -3.79 -0.74
C ILE A 139 -9.85 -3.67 -2.18
N VAL A 140 -10.42 -4.76 -2.72
CA VAL A 140 -11.01 -4.74 -4.06
C VAL A 140 -12.23 -3.81 -4.08
N ARG A 141 -13.13 -3.94 -3.10
CA ARG A 141 -14.28 -3.05 -2.94
C ARG A 141 -13.86 -1.58 -2.83
N TYR A 142 -12.83 -1.31 -2.03
CA TYR A 142 -12.26 0.04 -1.95
C TYR A 142 -11.80 0.58 -3.31
N ALA A 143 -11.14 -0.26 -4.12
CA ALA A 143 -10.67 0.15 -5.45
C ALA A 143 -11.83 0.51 -6.39
N PHE A 144 -12.90 -0.27 -6.38
CA PHE A 144 -14.10 0.02 -7.18
C PHE A 144 -14.84 1.26 -6.66
N ASP A 145 -15.03 1.39 -5.34
CA ASP A 145 -15.65 2.58 -4.75
C ASP A 145 -14.83 3.83 -5.05
N TYR A 146 -13.50 3.74 -4.97
CA TYR A 146 -12.60 4.81 -5.38
C TYR A 146 -12.80 5.18 -6.85
N ALA A 147 -12.87 4.18 -7.73
CA ALA A 147 -13.08 4.40 -9.17
C ALA A 147 -14.41 5.12 -9.41
N VAL A 148 -15.50 4.66 -8.83
CA VAL A 148 -16.82 5.30 -8.95
C VAL A 148 -16.80 6.74 -8.40
N ALA A 149 -16.26 6.93 -7.20
CA ALA A 149 -16.25 8.24 -6.54
C ALA A 149 -15.40 9.29 -7.28
N ASN A 150 -14.37 8.86 -8.01
CA ASN A 150 -13.44 9.73 -8.73
C ASN A 150 -13.67 9.75 -10.27
N GLY A 151 -14.76 9.15 -10.77
CA GLY A 151 -15.07 9.11 -12.20
C GLY A 151 -14.07 8.31 -13.03
N ARG A 152 -13.33 7.39 -12.42
CA ARG A 152 -12.43 6.44 -13.07
C ARG A 152 -13.25 5.38 -13.80
N LYS A 153 -12.70 4.84 -14.88
CA LYS A 153 -13.45 3.99 -15.80
C LYS A 153 -13.12 2.52 -15.70
N LYS A 154 -11.88 2.21 -15.29
CA LYS A 154 -11.38 0.82 -15.29
C LYS A 154 -10.60 0.50 -14.03
N VAL A 155 -10.83 -0.72 -13.48
CA VAL A 155 -10.02 -1.34 -12.45
C VAL A 155 -9.28 -2.53 -13.05
N THR A 156 -7.95 -2.46 -13.03
CA THR A 156 -7.05 -3.58 -13.39
C THR A 156 -6.59 -4.28 -12.12
N PHE A 157 -6.93 -5.55 -12.01
CA PHE A 157 -6.59 -6.41 -10.88
C PHE A 157 -5.32 -7.20 -11.18
N ALA A 158 -4.22 -6.92 -10.47
CA ALA A 158 -2.96 -7.59 -10.71
C ALA A 158 -2.72 -8.73 -9.71
N HIS A 159 -2.37 -9.93 -10.22
CA HIS A 159 -2.24 -11.16 -9.45
C HIS A 159 -1.16 -12.11 -9.97
N LYS A 160 -0.86 -13.19 -9.23
CA LYS A 160 0.02 -14.30 -9.63
C LYS A 160 -0.66 -15.67 -9.46
N ALA A 161 -1.96 -15.77 -9.75
CA ALA A 161 -2.75 -16.98 -9.56
C ALA A 161 -2.34 -18.14 -10.48
N ASN A 162 -1.57 -17.86 -11.55
CA ASN A 162 -0.98 -18.92 -12.38
C ASN A 162 0.08 -19.75 -11.64
N ILE A 163 0.71 -19.20 -10.59
CA ILE A 163 1.70 -19.89 -9.74
C ILE A 163 1.15 -20.13 -8.34
N LEU A 164 0.65 -19.10 -7.67
CA LEU A 164 0.16 -19.15 -6.29
C LEU A 164 -1.34 -19.47 -6.29
N LYS A 165 -1.66 -20.76 -6.53
CA LYS A 165 -3.03 -21.24 -6.78
C LYS A 165 -4.01 -20.96 -5.65
N TYR A 166 -3.56 -21.02 -4.40
CA TYR A 166 -4.42 -20.82 -3.22
C TYR A 166 -4.51 -19.35 -2.81
N THR A 167 -3.41 -18.70 -2.49
CA THR A 167 -3.41 -17.34 -1.99
C THR A 167 -3.84 -16.33 -3.06
N GLN A 168 -3.17 -16.32 -4.20
CA GLN A 168 -3.51 -15.42 -5.30
C GLN A 168 -4.78 -15.88 -6.06
N GLY A 169 -5.05 -17.18 -6.05
CA GLY A 169 -6.31 -17.73 -6.58
C GLY A 169 -7.52 -17.25 -5.77
N LEU A 170 -7.43 -17.27 -4.42
CA LEU A 170 -8.46 -16.73 -3.56
C LEU A 170 -8.64 -15.22 -3.79
N PHE A 171 -7.53 -14.48 -3.89
CA PHE A 171 -7.56 -13.04 -4.15
C PHE A 171 -8.25 -12.74 -5.49
N LEU A 172 -7.93 -13.48 -6.56
CA LEU A 172 -8.55 -13.35 -7.88
C LEU A 172 -10.04 -13.71 -7.87
N GLU A 173 -10.41 -14.82 -7.21
CA GLU A 173 -11.82 -15.25 -7.07
C GLU A 173 -12.66 -14.14 -6.42
N VAL A 174 -12.17 -13.57 -5.33
CA VAL A 174 -12.85 -12.47 -4.63
C VAL A 174 -12.89 -11.22 -5.52
N GLY A 175 -11.83 -10.96 -6.28
CA GLY A 175 -11.78 -9.86 -7.24
C GLY A 175 -12.91 -9.92 -8.26
N HIS A 176 -13.14 -11.09 -8.86
CA HIS A 176 -14.25 -11.32 -9.79
C HIS A 176 -15.61 -11.17 -9.12
N GLN A 177 -15.80 -11.77 -7.92
CA GLN A 177 -17.06 -11.66 -7.17
C GLN A 177 -17.44 -10.21 -6.86
N VAL A 178 -16.48 -9.39 -6.42
CA VAL A 178 -16.74 -7.97 -6.16
C VAL A 178 -16.99 -7.21 -7.45
N ALA A 179 -16.26 -7.52 -8.55
CA ALA A 179 -16.43 -6.84 -9.83
C ALA A 179 -17.84 -6.97 -10.40
N GLU A 180 -18.51 -8.13 -10.19
CA GLU A 180 -19.91 -8.34 -10.61
C GLU A 180 -20.87 -7.29 -10.02
N GLU A 181 -20.62 -6.82 -8.80
CA GLU A 181 -21.43 -5.78 -8.14
C GLU A 181 -21.31 -4.40 -8.81
N TYR A 182 -20.25 -4.20 -9.61
CA TYR A 182 -19.96 -2.92 -10.29
C TYR A 182 -20.15 -2.99 -11.81
N GLU A 183 -20.70 -4.10 -12.31
CA GLU A 183 -20.99 -4.27 -13.74
C GLU A 183 -21.78 -3.10 -14.31
N GLY A 184 -21.38 -2.62 -15.49
CA GLY A 184 -21.98 -1.45 -16.16
C GLY A 184 -21.58 -0.09 -15.57
N ARG A 185 -20.85 -0.03 -14.44
CA ARG A 185 -20.36 1.21 -13.83
C ARG A 185 -18.87 1.42 -14.02
N VAL A 186 -18.07 0.35 -13.87
CA VAL A 186 -16.61 0.35 -13.97
C VAL A 186 -16.19 -0.88 -14.75
N GLU A 187 -15.32 -0.73 -15.72
CA GLU A 187 -14.71 -1.85 -16.44
C GLU A 187 -13.76 -2.61 -15.52
N PHE A 188 -13.75 -3.93 -15.60
CA PHE A 188 -12.84 -4.79 -14.87
C PHE A 188 -12.00 -5.63 -15.82
N GLU A 189 -10.71 -5.70 -15.54
CA GLU A 189 -9.80 -6.69 -16.14
C GLU A 189 -8.87 -7.27 -15.08
N ASP A 190 -8.46 -8.52 -15.24
CA ASP A 190 -7.37 -9.09 -14.47
C ASP A 190 -6.11 -9.28 -15.30
N MET A 191 -4.96 -9.16 -14.66
CA MET A 191 -3.66 -9.24 -15.32
C MET A 191 -2.63 -9.94 -14.43
N ILE A 192 -1.84 -10.85 -15.02
CA ILE A 192 -0.71 -11.45 -14.32
C ILE A 192 0.33 -10.36 -14.02
N ILE A 193 0.87 -10.35 -12.79
CA ILE A 193 1.72 -9.27 -12.26
C ILE A 193 2.94 -8.95 -13.12
N ASP A 194 3.59 -9.94 -13.72
CA ASP A 194 4.74 -9.74 -14.61
C ASP A 194 4.33 -9.03 -15.91
N ALA A 195 3.18 -9.38 -16.48
CA ALA A 195 2.62 -8.67 -17.62
C ALA A 195 2.19 -7.24 -17.23
N CYS A 196 1.63 -7.06 -16.03
CA CYS A 196 1.30 -5.75 -15.49
C CYS A 196 2.55 -4.86 -15.38
N ALA A 197 3.63 -5.36 -14.77
CA ALA A 197 4.90 -4.64 -14.64
C ALA A 197 5.49 -4.26 -16.02
N MET A 198 5.50 -5.18 -16.96
CA MET A 198 5.95 -4.93 -18.33
C MET A 198 5.11 -3.82 -18.99
N ASN A 199 3.81 -3.89 -18.89
CA ASN A 199 2.90 -2.95 -19.51
C ASN A 199 2.94 -1.55 -18.85
N MET A 200 3.24 -1.47 -17.54
CA MET A 200 3.48 -0.17 -16.88
C MET A 200 4.67 0.58 -17.50
N VAL A 201 5.66 -0.15 -18.01
CA VAL A 201 6.84 0.43 -18.68
C VAL A 201 6.58 0.68 -20.18
N LEU A 202 5.82 -0.22 -20.85
CA LEU A 202 5.61 -0.16 -22.29
C LEU A 202 4.43 0.68 -22.72
N ASN A 203 3.33 0.62 -21.98
CA ASN A 203 2.07 1.29 -22.29
C ASN A 203 1.28 1.65 -21.02
N PRO A 204 1.77 2.59 -20.19
CA PRO A 204 1.14 2.97 -18.94
C PRO A 204 -0.27 3.57 -19.11
N HIS A 205 -0.58 4.17 -20.25
CA HIS A 205 -1.88 4.81 -20.53
C HIS A 205 -3.07 3.82 -20.58
N GLN A 206 -2.80 2.51 -20.64
CA GLN A 206 -3.86 1.52 -20.56
C GLN A 206 -4.44 1.35 -19.15
N PHE A 207 -3.74 1.84 -18.13
CA PHE A 207 -4.15 1.74 -16.74
C PHE A 207 -4.89 2.99 -16.26
N ASP A 208 -5.83 2.78 -15.35
CA ASP A 208 -6.58 3.85 -14.69
C ASP A 208 -6.52 3.66 -13.18
N VAL A 209 -7.17 2.64 -12.64
CA VAL A 209 -7.01 2.19 -11.25
C VAL A 209 -6.43 0.78 -11.24
N LEU A 210 -5.37 0.58 -10.48
CA LEU A 210 -4.74 -0.73 -10.25
C LEU A 210 -5.06 -1.19 -8.84
N VAL A 211 -5.35 -2.47 -8.64
CA VAL A 211 -5.48 -3.06 -7.30
C VAL A 211 -4.68 -4.36 -7.22
N MET A 212 -3.97 -4.56 -6.12
CA MET A 212 -3.12 -5.73 -5.91
C MET A 212 -2.80 -5.97 -4.43
N GLU A 213 -2.29 -7.16 -4.16
CA GLU A 213 -1.83 -7.53 -2.82
C GLU A 213 -0.62 -6.69 -2.38
N ASN A 214 -0.25 -6.83 -1.12
CA ASN A 214 0.68 -5.97 -0.42
C ASN A 214 2.07 -5.87 -1.08
N MET A 215 2.74 -7.00 -1.32
CA MET A 215 4.11 -7.00 -1.84
C MET A 215 4.17 -6.54 -3.29
N PHE A 216 3.22 -6.96 -4.12
CA PHE A 216 3.17 -6.51 -5.50
C PHE A 216 2.88 -5.01 -5.59
N GLY A 217 1.98 -4.51 -4.72
CA GLY A 217 1.69 -3.09 -4.63
C GLY A 217 2.88 -2.26 -4.16
N ASP A 218 3.75 -2.80 -3.29
CA ASP A 218 4.97 -2.15 -2.89
C ASP A 218 5.94 -1.98 -4.07
N ILE A 219 6.18 -3.07 -4.79
CA ILE A 219 7.13 -3.10 -5.89
C ILE A 219 6.62 -2.25 -7.07
N LEU A 220 5.38 -2.45 -7.51
CA LEU A 220 4.88 -1.79 -8.71
C LEU A 220 4.59 -0.30 -8.52
N SER A 221 4.26 0.14 -7.31
CA SER A 221 4.07 1.57 -7.06
C SER A 221 5.37 2.39 -7.11
N ASP A 222 6.53 1.74 -6.96
CA ASP A 222 7.82 2.40 -7.13
C ASP A 222 8.26 2.41 -8.62
N LEU A 223 7.55 1.70 -9.49
CA LEU A 223 7.75 1.68 -10.93
C LEU A 223 6.92 2.77 -11.66
N MET A 224 5.90 3.32 -11.01
CA MET A 224 4.99 4.33 -11.58
C MET A 224 5.63 5.69 -11.83
#